data_976deced8de8bd4b218db12326212189
#
_entry.id   976deced8de8bd4b218db12326212189
#
_cell.length_a   1.000
_cell.length_b   1.000
_cell.length_c   1.000
_cell.angle_alpha   90.00
_cell.angle_beta   90.00
_cell.angle_gamma   90.00
#
_symmetry.space_group_name_H-M   'P 1'
#
loop_
_entity.id
_entity.type
_entity.pdbx_description
1 polymer ?
#
loop_
_entity_poly.entity_id
_entity_poly.type
_entity_poly.pdbx_seq_one_letter_code
_entity_poly.pdbx_strand_id
1 'polypeptide(L)'
;MVQESGMFNYDSRNVYAKWVKDMIDTQEANGNVAGIAPTSRRWDSNWAGPLWDAAIFIVPSYLYRYTGDIETMRQVYPAAERYLKYIETTEDERGLINHGLGDWLFYKAETPVDFMATGFVYWDNLMMAQMAELTGRVEDRQKYLAKAEELKKRINDHFFDPQTVSYANKTQLSYALPLYLHIVPEAYRERLAENLHKIIAANDYSLDFGFIGSVMVPDVLAETGYAETAYRMLTKTTLPSWGYWIKETGATSLYETWDVTRRIGDASLNHPSMG
;
A
#
# COMPACT_ATOMS: atom_id res chain seq x y z
N MET A 1 -3.37 2.41 5.83
CA MET A 1 -3.75 1.11 6.36
C MET A 1 -4.79 1.23 7.47
N VAL A 2 -4.51 1.77 8.62
CA VAL A 2 -5.49 1.90 9.73
C VAL A 2 -6.47 3.08 9.63
N GLN A 3 -6.32 3.95 8.67
CA GLN A 3 -7.11 5.20 8.56
C GLN A 3 -8.60 4.89 8.32
N GLU A 4 -8.89 3.93 7.48
CA GLU A 4 -10.26 3.56 7.14
C GLU A 4 -10.98 2.97 8.36
N SER A 5 -10.35 2.02 9.06
CA SER A 5 -10.85 1.48 10.31
C SER A 5 -11.09 2.57 11.38
N GLY A 6 -10.18 3.55 11.45
CA GLY A 6 -10.32 4.69 12.35
C GLY A 6 -11.54 5.57 12.01
N MET A 7 -11.80 5.79 10.72
CA MET A 7 -12.95 6.58 10.26
C MET A 7 -14.28 5.84 10.42
N PHE A 8 -14.29 4.50 10.33
CA PHE A 8 -15.47 3.69 10.60
C PHE A 8 -15.89 3.69 12.07
N ASN A 9 -14.91 3.68 12.97
CA ASN A 9 -15.17 3.44 14.39
C ASN A 9 -15.23 4.72 15.23
N TYR A 10 -14.65 5.83 14.74
CA TYR A 10 -14.50 7.08 15.50
C TYR A 10 -14.76 8.31 14.64
N ASP A 11 -15.22 9.40 15.27
CA ASP A 11 -15.18 10.74 14.67
C ASP A 11 -13.73 11.25 14.65
N SER A 12 -12.96 10.72 13.71
CA SER A 12 -11.52 10.95 13.58
C SER A 12 -11.14 12.05 12.58
N ARG A 13 -12.13 12.77 12.02
CA ARG A 13 -11.92 13.80 10.99
C ARG A 13 -10.83 14.80 11.39
N ASN A 14 -10.95 15.42 12.57
CA ASN A 14 -10.01 16.44 13.02
C ASN A 14 -8.60 15.86 13.28
N VAL A 15 -8.52 14.61 13.74
CA VAL A 15 -7.24 13.93 13.99
C VAL A 15 -6.50 13.71 12.67
N TYR A 16 -7.17 13.19 11.66
CA TYR A 16 -6.53 12.94 10.36
C TYR A 16 -6.27 14.24 9.58
N ALA A 17 -7.14 15.23 9.64
CA ALA A 17 -6.89 16.55 9.05
C ALA A 17 -5.65 17.22 9.68
N LYS A 18 -5.50 17.09 11.02
CA LYS A 18 -4.29 17.58 11.72
C LYS A 18 -3.05 16.80 11.28
N TRP A 19 -3.15 15.48 11.12
CA TRP A 19 -2.02 14.67 10.70
C TRP A 19 -1.58 14.99 9.26
N VAL A 20 -2.52 15.24 8.34
CA VAL A 20 -2.20 15.73 6.99
C VAL A 20 -1.42 17.05 7.08
N LYS A 21 -1.84 17.96 7.97
CA LYS A 21 -1.10 19.20 8.20
C LYS A 21 0.31 18.95 8.74
N ASP A 22 0.50 18.00 9.65
CA ASP A 22 1.82 17.64 10.15
C ASP A 22 2.74 17.08 9.04
N MET A 23 2.21 16.29 8.10
CA MET A 23 2.96 15.87 6.92
C MET A 23 3.39 17.04 6.05
N ILE A 24 2.51 18.04 5.85
CA ILE A 24 2.85 19.28 5.10
C ILE A 24 3.95 20.08 5.83
N ASP A 25 3.79 20.27 7.13
CA ASP A 25 4.68 21.09 7.95
C ASP A 25 6.09 20.46 8.10
N THR A 26 6.20 19.13 7.97
CA THR A 26 7.46 18.37 8.05
C THR A 26 8.07 18.02 6.70
N GLN A 27 7.41 18.38 5.59
CA GLN A 27 7.94 18.11 4.26
C GLN A 27 9.24 18.88 4.01
N GLU A 28 10.26 18.19 3.49
CA GLU A 28 11.55 18.79 3.16
C GLU A 28 11.46 19.73 1.93
N ALA A 29 12.46 20.60 1.81
CA ALA A 29 12.53 21.56 0.70
C ALA A 29 12.60 20.90 -0.69
N ASN A 30 13.18 19.69 -0.79
CA ASN A 30 13.24 18.90 -2.02
C ASN A 30 11.91 18.22 -2.38
N GLY A 31 10.94 18.22 -1.47
CA GLY A 31 9.63 17.58 -1.64
C GLY A 31 9.49 16.23 -0.94
N ASN A 32 10.56 15.69 -0.35
CA ASN A 32 10.48 14.45 0.40
C ASN A 32 9.51 14.57 1.59
N VAL A 33 8.78 13.50 1.88
CA VAL A 33 7.91 13.39 3.07
C VAL A 33 8.68 12.65 4.16
N ALA A 34 8.55 13.12 5.40
CA ALA A 34 9.19 12.46 6.53
C ALA A 34 8.62 11.04 6.72
N GLY A 35 9.49 10.05 6.97
CA GLY A 35 9.07 8.66 7.20
C GLY A 35 8.16 8.50 8.42
N ILE A 36 8.18 9.45 9.36
CA ILE A 36 7.26 9.58 10.50
C ILE A 36 6.86 11.05 10.63
N ALA A 37 5.58 11.36 10.63
CA ALA A 37 5.03 12.70 10.80
C ALA A 37 4.03 12.77 11.98
N PRO A 38 4.13 13.75 12.91
CA PRO A 38 5.23 14.70 13.04
C PRO A 38 6.53 14.01 13.44
N THR A 39 7.66 14.55 12.98
CA THR A 39 8.95 13.89 13.18
C THR A 39 9.85 14.67 14.16
N SER A 40 10.74 13.92 14.84
CA SER A 40 12.00 14.46 15.33
C SER A 40 13.07 14.27 14.25
N ARG A 41 14.11 15.11 14.22
CA ARG A 41 15.19 15.07 13.22
C ARG A 41 15.82 13.69 12.95
N ARG A 42 15.54 12.71 13.78
CA ARG A 42 16.02 11.32 13.61
C ARG A 42 15.27 10.56 12.51
N TRP A 43 14.04 10.97 12.20
CA TRP A 43 13.12 10.23 11.31
C TRP A 43 12.65 11.05 10.11
N ASP A 44 13.41 12.12 9.77
CA ASP A 44 13.13 13.03 8.68
C ASP A 44 13.61 12.52 7.31
N SER A 45 14.48 11.52 7.27
CA SER A 45 15.00 10.96 6.01
C SER A 45 13.98 10.09 5.27
N ASN A 46 14.15 9.97 3.94
CA ASN A 46 13.32 9.17 3.05
C ASN A 46 13.66 7.66 3.14
N TRP A 47 13.52 7.06 4.30
CA TRP A 47 13.76 5.64 4.50
C TRP A 47 12.50 4.79 4.28
N ALA A 48 11.32 5.37 4.45
CA ALA A 48 10.05 4.65 4.36
C ALA A 48 9.67 4.35 2.91
N GLY A 49 9.83 5.32 2.02
CA GLY A 49 9.60 5.22 0.58
C GLY A 49 8.12 5.25 0.17
N PRO A 50 7.85 5.15 -1.14
CA PRO A 50 6.54 5.46 -1.71
C PRO A 50 5.36 4.68 -1.14
N LEU A 51 5.55 3.44 -0.70
CA LEU A 51 4.48 2.64 -0.12
C LEU A 51 3.92 3.25 1.17
N TRP A 52 4.75 3.94 1.92
CA TRP A 52 4.43 4.53 3.22
C TRP A 52 4.14 6.02 3.09
N ASP A 53 4.89 6.71 2.24
CA ASP A 53 4.72 8.12 1.92
C ASP A 53 3.37 8.38 1.21
N ALA A 54 2.78 7.36 0.56
CA ALA A 54 1.43 7.40 -0.02
C ALA A 54 0.36 7.89 0.97
N ALA A 55 0.64 7.92 2.27
CA ALA A 55 -0.23 8.51 3.28
C ALA A 55 -0.65 9.96 2.94
N ILE A 56 0.22 10.75 2.27
CA ILE A 56 -0.07 12.12 1.85
C ILE A 56 -1.19 12.19 0.80
N PHE A 57 -1.48 11.09 0.08
CA PHE A 57 -2.57 10.97 -0.89
C PHE A 57 -3.76 10.20 -0.30
N ILE A 58 -3.50 9.08 0.39
CA ILE A 58 -4.52 8.16 0.89
C ILE A 58 -5.36 8.82 1.98
N VAL A 59 -4.72 9.49 2.95
CA VAL A 59 -5.44 10.06 4.10
C VAL A 59 -6.43 11.15 3.69
N PRO A 60 -6.05 12.17 2.88
CA PRO A 60 -7.02 13.18 2.43
C PRO A 60 -8.09 12.60 1.49
N SER A 61 -7.78 11.55 0.71
CA SER A 61 -8.78 10.87 -0.12
C SER A 61 -9.84 10.16 0.73
N TYR A 62 -9.45 9.50 1.80
CA TYR A 62 -10.39 8.89 2.76
C TYR A 62 -11.16 9.94 3.57
N LEU A 63 -10.51 11.01 4.02
CA LEU A 63 -11.21 12.12 4.66
C LEU A 63 -12.33 12.66 3.76
N TYR A 64 -12.05 12.87 2.49
CA TYR A 64 -13.08 13.30 1.54
C TYR A 64 -14.18 12.25 1.38
N ARG A 65 -13.83 10.98 1.18
CA ARG A 65 -14.77 9.87 0.99
C ARG A 65 -15.74 9.73 2.16
N TYR A 66 -15.25 9.80 3.39
CA TYR A 66 -16.06 9.54 4.59
C TYR A 66 -16.70 10.78 5.21
N THR A 67 -16.15 11.96 4.98
CA THR A 67 -16.59 13.20 5.67
C THR A 67 -16.91 14.35 4.72
N GLY A 68 -16.60 14.23 3.44
CA GLY A 68 -16.72 15.32 2.46
C GLY A 68 -15.69 16.43 2.62
N ASP A 69 -14.57 16.18 3.34
CA ASP A 69 -13.54 17.19 3.64
C ASP A 69 -12.69 17.50 2.40
N ILE A 70 -13.20 18.38 1.56
CA ILE A 70 -12.49 18.89 0.38
C ILE A 70 -11.40 19.90 0.76
N GLU A 71 -11.51 20.54 1.92
CA GLU A 71 -10.57 21.59 2.32
C GLU A 71 -9.20 21.01 2.67
N THR A 72 -9.14 19.91 3.41
CA THR A 72 -7.90 19.19 3.67
C THR A 72 -7.22 18.75 2.36
N MET A 73 -8.01 18.31 1.38
CA MET A 73 -7.51 17.94 0.05
C MET A 73 -6.90 19.14 -0.71
N ARG A 74 -7.53 20.33 -0.63
CA ARG A 74 -6.98 21.57 -1.21
C ARG A 74 -5.67 21.98 -0.57
N GLN A 75 -5.58 21.86 0.75
CA GLN A 75 -4.39 22.25 1.51
C GLN A 75 -3.19 21.34 1.23
N VAL A 76 -3.39 20.05 1.10
CA VAL A 76 -2.31 19.07 0.85
C VAL A 76 -1.84 19.07 -0.60
N TYR A 77 -2.66 19.49 -1.55
CA TYR A 77 -2.38 19.41 -2.98
C TYR A 77 -0.99 19.90 -3.39
N PRO A 78 -0.52 21.11 -2.97
CA PRO A 78 0.82 21.58 -3.33
C PRO A 78 1.95 20.73 -2.74
N ALA A 79 1.74 20.13 -1.56
CA ALA A 79 2.72 19.25 -0.93
C ALA A 79 2.78 17.89 -1.66
N ALA A 80 1.63 17.31 -2.00
CA ALA A 80 1.53 16.10 -2.79
C ALA A 80 2.17 16.27 -4.19
N GLU A 81 1.96 17.42 -4.84
CA GLU A 81 2.63 17.74 -6.12
C GLU A 81 4.16 17.80 -5.97
N ARG A 82 4.67 18.45 -4.91
CA ARG A 82 6.13 18.48 -4.66
C ARG A 82 6.69 17.10 -4.41
N TYR A 83 5.95 16.24 -3.70
CA TYR A 83 6.37 14.87 -3.46
C TYR A 83 6.48 14.07 -4.78
N LEU A 84 5.50 14.13 -5.67
CA LEU A 84 5.59 13.46 -6.97
C LEU A 84 6.78 13.94 -7.81
N LYS A 85 7.06 15.24 -7.80
CA LYS A 85 8.26 15.80 -8.46
C LYS A 85 9.56 15.29 -7.84
N TYR A 86 9.60 15.11 -6.51
CA TYR A 86 10.73 14.52 -5.84
C TYR A 86 10.90 13.05 -6.24
N ILE A 87 9.83 12.25 -6.23
CA ILE A 87 9.87 10.83 -6.60
C ILE A 87 10.35 10.64 -8.05
N GLU A 88 9.96 11.48 -8.99
CA GLU A 88 10.48 11.43 -10.36
C GLU A 88 12.01 11.54 -10.42
N THR A 89 12.65 12.23 -9.47
CA THR A 89 14.12 12.32 -9.41
C THR A 89 14.80 11.05 -8.90
N THR A 90 14.05 10.10 -8.37
CA THR A 90 14.54 8.84 -7.81
C THR A 90 14.36 7.65 -8.76
N GLU A 91 13.82 7.87 -9.97
CA GLU A 91 13.70 6.84 -11.01
C GLU A 91 15.09 6.29 -11.38
N ASP A 92 15.21 4.97 -11.48
CA ASP A 92 16.40 4.30 -11.99
C ASP A 92 16.49 4.35 -13.54
N GLU A 93 17.50 3.75 -14.14
CA GLU A 93 17.73 3.73 -15.59
C GLU A 93 16.56 3.07 -16.37
N ARG A 94 15.76 2.23 -15.70
CA ARG A 94 14.56 1.59 -16.26
C ARG A 94 13.31 2.47 -16.13
N GLY A 95 13.41 3.60 -15.42
CA GLY A 95 12.30 4.44 -15.03
C GLY A 95 11.45 3.82 -13.92
N LEU A 96 12.03 2.99 -13.06
CA LEU A 96 11.39 2.37 -11.91
C LEU A 96 11.85 3.02 -10.62
N ILE A 97 11.02 2.97 -9.60
CA ILE A 97 11.34 3.44 -8.25
C ILE A 97 11.81 2.24 -7.42
N ASN A 98 13.02 2.30 -6.88
CA ASN A 98 13.61 1.17 -6.16
C ASN A 98 14.20 1.59 -4.81
N HIS A 99 13.33 2.09 -3.92
CA HIS A 99 13.71 2.39 -2.54
C HIS A 99 12.52 2.30 -1.59
N GLY A 100 12.81 2.19 -0.31
CA GLY A 100 11.84 2.12 0.78
C GLY A 100 11.77 0.75 1.45
N LEU A 101 10.88 0.63 2.43
CA LEU A 101 10.73 -0.57 3.26
C LEU A 101 10.06 -1.76 2.55
N GLY A 102 9.38 -1.51 1.42
CA GLY A 102 8.60 -2.56 0.77
C GLY A 102 7.43 -3.05 1.63
N ASP A 103 7.10 -4.32 1.51
CA ASP A 103 6.06 -4.98 2.32
C ASP A 103 6.63 -5.36 3.69
N TRP A 104 6.65 -4.38 4.59
CA TRP A 104 7.29 -4.49 5.90
C TRP A 104 6.81 -5.71 6.68
N LEU A 105 7.77 -6.47 7.25
CA LEU A 105 7.56 -7.65 8.08
C LEU A 105 6.78 -8.79 7.39
N PHE A 106 7.08 -9.04 6.11
CA PHE A 106 6.66 -10.27 5.44
C PHE A 106 7.15 -11.52 6.19
N TYR A 107 6.47 -12.66 6.02
CA TYR A 107 6.82 -13.89 6.78
C TYR A 107 8.08 -14.57 6.22
N LYS A 108 8.09 -14.90 4.93
CA LYS A 108 9.22 -15.57 4.26
C LYS A 108 9.51 -15.01 2.88
N ALA A 109 8.49 -14.74 2.08
CA ALA A 109 8.62 -14.35 0.69
C ALA A 109 8.61 -12.83 0.54
N GLU A 110 9.77 -12.26 0.24
CA GLU A 110 9.93 -10.84 -0.04
C GLU A 110 9.45 -10.51 -1.44
N THR A 111 8.55 -9.56 -1.58
CA THR A 111 8.14 -9.01 -2.87
C THR A 111 9.12 -7.91 -3.29
N PRO A 112 9.56 -7.84 -4.57
CA PRO A 112 10.55 -6.85 -5.00
C PRO A 112 10.10 -5.41 -4.76
N VAL A 113 10.98 -4.61 -4.18
CA VAL A 113 10.71 -3.21 -3.79
C VAL A 113 10.42 -2.35 -5.03
N ASP A 114 11.18 -2.51 -6.11
CA ASP A 114 11.00 -1.75 -7.35
C ASP A 114 9.62 -1.98 -7.98
N PHE A 115 9.11 -3.20 -7.94
CA PHE A 115 7.77 -3.53 -8.40
C PHE A 115 6.70 -2.83 -7.54
N MET A 116 6.80 -2.95 -6.23
CA MET A 116 5.81 -2.38 -5.31
C MET A 116 5.87 -0.85 -5.29
N ALA A 117 7.06 -0.26 -5.18
CA ALA A 117 7.23 1.19 -5.12
C ALA A 117 6.72 1.87 -6.40
N THR A 118 7.06 1.32 -7.57
CA THR A 118 6.54 1.84 -8.84
C THR A 118 5.01 1.68 -8.93
N GLY A 119 4.46 0.56 -8.41
CA GLY A 119 3.02 0.35 -8.31
C GLY A 119 2.30 1.38 -7.44
N PHE A 120 2.90 1.77 -6.31
CA PHE A 120 2.34 2.81 -5.44
C PHE A 120 2.44 4.19 -6.07
N VAL A 121 3.56 4.53 -6.73
CA VAL A 121 3.68 5.81 -7.45
C VAL A 121 2.67 5.90 -8.61
N TYR A 122 2.35 4.79 -9.28
CA TYR A 122 1.22 4.73 -10.20
C TYR A 122 -0.09 5.10 -9.50
N TRP A 123 -0.38 4.51 -8.35
CA TRP A 123 -1.60 4.77 -7.58
C TRP A 123 -1.65 6.21 -7.05
N ASP A 124 -0.53 6.75 -6.58
CA ASP A 124 -0.39 8.15 -6.15
C ASP A 124 -0.78 9.13 -7.27
N ASN A 125 -0.37 8.85 -8.51
CA ASN A 125 -0.76 9.66 -9.66
C ASN A 125 -2.27 9.56 -9.95
N LEU A 126 -2.91 8.40 -9.79
CA LEU A 126 -4.37 8.28 -9.90
C LEU A 126 -5.09 9.07 -8.82
N MET A 127 -4.62 8.99 -7.56
CA MET A 127 -5.18 9.78 -6.47
C MET A 127 -4.97 11.28 -6.69
N MET A 128 -3.80 11.69 -7.19
CA MET A 128 -3.54 13.09 -7.53
C MET A 128 -4.43 13.60 -8.68
N ALA A 129 -4.71 12.75 -9.66
CA ALA A 129 -5.67 13.07 -10.73
C ALA A 129 -7.09 13.28 -10.18
N GLN A 130 -7.53 12.42 -9.23
CA GLN A 130 -8.80 12.59 -8.53
C GLN A 130 -8.83 13.87 -7.69
N MET A 131 -7.77 14.16 -6.96
CA MET A 131 -7.63 15.40 -6.19
C MET A 131 -7.68 16.65 -7.10
N ALA A 132 -7.04 16.58 -8.26
CA ALA A 132 -7.09 17.64 -9.28
C ALA A 132 -8.51 17.87 -9.79
N GLU A 133 -9.25 16.80 -10.12
CA GLU A 133 -10.65 16.87 -10.56
C GLU A 133 -11.54 17.51 -9.49
N LEU A 134 -11.50 17.01 -8.27
CA LEU A 134 -12.32 17.48 -7.15
C LEU A 134 -12.00 18.93 -6.75
N THR A 135 -10.80 19.41 -7.00
CA THR A 135 -10.37 20.79 -6.70
C THR A 135 -10.41 21.74 -7.90
N GLY A 136 -10.92 21.26 -9.05
CA GLY A 136 -11.14 22.07 -10.26
C GLY A 136 -9.90 22.33 -11.12
N ARG A 137 -8.85 21.49 -10.99
CA ARG A 137 -7.58 21.61 -11.75
C ARG A 137 -7.56 20.65 -12.96
N VAL A 138 -8.33 20.97 -13.99
CA VAL A 138 -8.60 20.08 -15.12
C VAL A 138 -7.33 19.69 -15.90
N GLU A 139 -6.42 20.63 -16.10
CA GLU A 139 -5.16 20.38 -16.82
C GLU A 139 -4.24 19.43 -16.03
N ASP A 140 -4.13 19.63 -14.73
CA ASP A 140 -3.35 18.77 -13.85
C ASP A 140 -3.88 17.34 -13.84
N ARG A 141 -5.21 17.17 -13.86
CA ARG A 141 -5.85 15.85 -13.95
C ARG A 141 -5.34 15.05 -15.14
N GLN A 142 -5.29 15.68 -16.33
CA GLN A 142 -4.81 15.00 -17.54
C GLN A 142 -3.33 14.62 -17.45
N LYS A 143 -2.52 15.51 -16.89
CA LYS A 143 -1.09 15.27 -16.65
C LYS A 143 -0.88 14.02 -15.78
N TYR A 144 -1.58 13.90 -14.63
CA TYR A 144 -1.40 12.78 -13.71
C TYR A 144 -1.97 11.47 -14.26
N LEU A 145 -3.08 11.51 -15.00
CA LEU A 145 -3.58 10.33 -15.71
C LEU A 145 -2.59 9.83 -16.76
N ALA A 146 -1.97 10.73 -17.52
CA ALA A 146 -0.97 10.34 -18.51
C ALA A 146 0.28 9.71 -17.85
N LYS A 147 0.74 10.26 -16.71
CA LYS A 147 1.86 9.66 -15.96
C LYS A 147 1.49 8.30 -15.36
N ALA A 148 0.28 8.14 -14.86
CA ALA A 148 -0.21 6.86 -14.38
C ALA A 148 -0.21 5.80 -15.50
N GLU A 149 -0.71 6.11 -16.68
CA GLU A 149 -0.69 5.17 -17.82
C GLU A 149 0.74 4.81 -18.26
N GLU A 150 1.66 5.77 -18.24
CA GLU A 150 3.08 5.52 -18.50
C GLU A 150 3.67 4.53 -17.49
N LEU A 151 3.44 4.74 -16.19
CA LEU A 151 3.92 3.87 -15.12
C LEU A 151 3.28 2.47 -15.20
N LYS A 152 1.98 2.39 -15.47
CA LYS A 152 1.27 1.13 -15.71
C LYS A 152 1.90 0.32 -16.84
N LYS A 153 2.23 1.00 -17.94
CA LYS A 153 2.92 0.36 -19.05
C LYS A 153 4.30 -0.16 -18.63
N ARG A 154 5.10 0.67 -17.96
CA ARG A 154 6.45 0.27 -17.46
C ARG A 154 6.37 -0.95 -16.54
N ILE A 155 5.42 -0.97 -15.60
CA ILE A 155 5.22 -2.12 -14.68
C ILE A 155 4.92 -3.39 -15.48
N ASN A 156 4.02 -3.32 -16.45
CA ASN A 156 3.70 -4.48 -17.29
C ASN A 156 4.88 -4.92 -18.15
N ASP A 157 5.61 -3.99 -18.75
CA ASP A 157 6.78 -4.31 -19.60
C ASP A 157 7.90 -5.00 -18.81
N HIS A 158 8.11 -4.63 -17.54
CA HIS A 158 9.23 -5.16 -16.76
C HIS A 158 8.88 -6.38 -15.90
N PHE A 159 7.65 -6.49 -15.42
CA PHE A 159 7.30 -7.46 -14.39
C PHE A 159 6.23 -8.48 -14.80
N PHE A 160 5.45 -8.23 -15.86
CA PHE A 160 4.39 -9.14 -16.28
C PHE A 160 4.90 -10.21 -17.23
N ASP A 161 4.66 -11.48 -16.87
CA ASP A 161 4.85 -12.63 -17.75
C ASP A 161 3.49 -13.13 -18.29
N PRO A 162 3.17 -12.86 -19.56
CA PRO A 162 1.88 -13.28 -20.13
C PRO A 162 1.77 -14.80 -20.35
N GLN A 163 2.86 -15.55 -20.36
CA GLN A 163 2.83 -17.01 -20.54
C GLN A 163 2.35 -17.70 -19.28
N THR A 164 2.88 -17.31 -18.13
CA THR A 164 2.52 -17.86 -16.82
C THR A 164 1.39 -17.08 -16.15
N VAL A 165 1.06 -15.89 -16.66
CA VAL A 165 0.14 -14.91 -16.07
C VAL A 165 0.53 -14.65 -14.62
N SER A 166 1.70 -14.04 -14.46
CA SER A 166 2.29 -13.77 -13.16
C SER A 166 3.09 -12.47 -13.19
N TYR A 167 3.39 -11.91 -12.02
CA TYR A 167 4.22 -10.73 -11.87
C TYR A 167 5.46 -11.02 -11.02
N ALA A 168 6.51 -10.26 -11.29
CA ALA A 168 7.75 -10.22 -10.52
C ALA A 168 8.22 -11.63 -10.11
N ASN A 169 8.37 -11.88 -8.81
CA ASN A 169 8.86 -13.16 -8.28
C ASN A 169 7.75 -14.11 -7.78
N LYS A 170 6.48 -13.86 -8.16
CA LYS A 170 5.33 -14.76 -7.91
C LYS A 170 4.96 -14.96 -6.43
N THR A 171 5.25 -13.99 -5.56
CA THR A 171 4.74 -13.96 -4.19
C THR A 171 3.23 -13.69 -4.18
N GLN A 172 2.57 -13.93 -3.05
CA GLN A 172 1.13 -13.61 -2.91
C GLN A 172 0.85 -12.13 -3.24
N LEU A 173 1.70 -11.21 -2.76
CA LEU A 173 1.55 -9.78 -3.06
C LEU A 173 1.91 -9.45 -4.52
N SER A 174 2.81 -10.19 -5.17
CA SER A 174 3.09 -10.03 -6.61
C SER A 174 1.87 -10.30 -7.49
N TYR A 175 0.94 -11.14 -7.06
CA TYR A 175 -0.35 -11.36 -7.73
C TYR A 175 -1.40 -10.35 -7.28
N ALA A 176 -1.47 -10.03 -5.99
CA ALA A 176 -2.53 -9.20 -5.43
C ALA A 176 -2.39 -7.72 -5.82
N LEU A 177 -1.18 -7.14 -5.75
CA LEU A 177 -0.96 -5.72 -6.03
C LEU A 177 -1.46 -5.28 -7.41
N PRO A 178 -1.13 -5.96 -8.54
CA PRO A 178 -1.62 -5.55 -9.85
C PRO A 178 -3.13 -5.78 -10.05
N LEU A 179 -3.74 -6.67 -9.29
CA LEU A 179 -5.20 -6.85 -9.25
C LEU A 179 -5.87 -5.72 -8.49
N TYR A 180 -5.36 -5.40 -7.30
CA TYR A 180 -5.88 -4.35 -6.40
C TYR A 180 -5.77 -2.96 -7.05
N LEU A 181 -4.64 -2.66 -7.67
CA LEU A 181 -4.39 -1.39 -8.34
C LEU A 181 -4.89 -1.31 -9.80
N HIS A 182 -5.54 -2.35 -10.33
CA HIS A 182 -6.00 -2.44 -11.72
C HIS A 182 -4.87 -2.22 -12.75
N ILE A 183 -3.65 -2.69 -12.45
CA ILE A 183 -2.49 -2.63 -13.33
C ILE A 183 -2.56 -3.72 -14.40
N VAL A 184 -3.00 -4.92 -14.02
CA VAL A 184 -3.07 -6.08 -14.91
C VAL A 184 -3.97 -5.78 -16.13
N PRO A 185 -3.55 -6.15 -17.37
CA PRO A 185 -4.44 -6.04 -18.53
C PRO A 185 -5.71 -6.89 -18.35
N GLU A 186 -6.86 -6.33 -18.69
CA GLU A 186 -8.18 -6.91 -18.40
C GLU A 186 -8.31 -8.39 -18.85
N ALA A 187 -7.76 -8.72 -20.01
CA ALA A 187 -7.78 -10.09 -20.55
C ALA A 187 -7.11 -11.14 -19.64
N TYR A 188 -6.30 -10.73 -18.69
CA TYR A 188 -5.57 -11.61 -17.77
C TYR A 188 -6.07 -11.56 -16.33
N ARG A 189 -7.01 -10.67 -16.01
CA ARG A 189 -7.46 -10.40 -14.65
C ARG A 189 -7.98 -11.66 -13.94
N GLU A 190 -8.89 -12.38 -14.55
CA GLU A 190 -9.46 -13.62 -13.99
C GLU A 190 -8.39 -14.68 -13.76
N ARG A 191 -7.52 -14.87 -14.75
CA ARG A 191 -6.45 -15.88 -14.67
C ARG A 191 -5.41 -15.54 -13.62
N LEU A 192 -5.09 -14.25 -13.43
CA LEU A 192 -4.17 -13.79 -12.38
C LEU A 192 -4.77 -14.04 -10.98
N ALA A 193 -6.06 -13.77 -10.80
CA ALA A 193 -6.78 -14.05 -9.56
C ALA A 193 -6.86 -15.57 -9.26
N GLU A 194 -7.11 -16.40 -10.29
CA GLU A 194 -7.05 -17.86 -10.17
C GLU A 194 -5.66 -18.32 -9.72
N ASN A 195 -4.60 -17.74 -10.26
CA ASN A 195 -3.24 -18.08 -9.90
C ASN A 195 -2.92 -17.67 -8.44
N LEU A 196 -3.38 -16.50 -7.98
CA LEU A 196 -3.29 -16.11 -6.57
C LEU A 196 -3.97 -17.14 -5.66
N HIS A 197 -5.22 -17.51 -5.98
CA HIS A 197 -5.93 -18.55 -5.24
C HIS A 197 -5.12 -19.87 -5.19
N LYS A 198 -4.59 -20.33 -6.32
CA LYS A 198 -3.83 -21.59 -6.41
C LYS A 198 -2.59 -21.60 -5.55
N ILE A 199 -1.79 -20.53 -5.54
CA ILE A 199 -0.57 -20.49 -4.71
C ILE A 199 -0.90 -20.47 -3.22
N ILE A 200 -1.99 -19.80 -2.82
CA ILE A 200 -2.46 -19.78 -1.44
C ILE A 200 -2.99 -21.15 -1.01
N ALA A 201 -3.81 -21.78 -1.84
CA ALA A 201 -4.35 -23.13 -1.58
C ALA A 201 -3.23 -24.18 -1.51
N ALA A 202 -2.23 -24.11 -2.40
CA ALA A 202 -1.06 -24.98 -2.40
C ALA A 202 -0.18 -24.81 -1.14
N ASN A 203 -0.23 -23.64 -0.49
CA ASN A 203 0.44 -23.35 0.79
C ASN A 203 -0.51 -23.56 2.00
N ASP A 204 -1.45 -24.48 1.91
CA ASP A 204 -2.43 -24.76 2.97
C ASP A 204 -3.11 -23.50 3.51
N TYR A 205 -3.47 -22.58 2.63
CA TYR A 205 -4.10 -21.29 2.97
C TYR A 205 -3.30 -20.43 3.96
N SER A 206 -1.98 -20.62 4.03
CA SER A 206 -1.11 -19.81 4.85
C SER A 206 -0.79 -18.50 4.14
N LEU A 207 -0.85 -17.40 4.89
CA LEU A 207 -0.36 -16.12 4.41
C LEU A 207 1.18 -16.12 4.28
N ASP A 208 1.69 -15.31 3.35
CA ASP A 208 3.12 -15.02 3.22
C ASP A 208 3.31 -13.61 2.65
N PHE A 209 3.04 -12.63 3.47
CA PHE A 209 3.12 -11.21 3.19
C PHE A 209 3.33 -10.41 4.49
N GLY A 210 3.57 -9.11 4.35
CA GLY A 210 3.68 -8.14 5.44
C GLY A 210 2.46 -7.22 5.52
N PHE A 211 2.69 -5.96 5.90
CA PHE A 211 1.63 -4.98 6.13
C PHE A 211 0.80 -4.65 4.88
N ILE A 212 1.45 -4.49 3.74
CA ILE A 212 0.76 -4.15 2.49
C ILE A 212 -0.10 -5.33 2.04
N GLY A 213 0.47 -6.53 2.09
CA GLY A 213 -0.23 -7.75 1.72
C GLY A 213 -1.41 -8.06 2.64
N SER A 214 -1.36 -7.67 3.93
CA SER A 214 -2.47 -7.89 4.89
C SER A 214 -3.76 -7.17 4.49
N VAL A 215 -3.65 -6.04 3.79
CA VAL A 215 -4.79 -5.30 3.23
C VAL A 215 -5.17 -5.84 1.86
N MET A 216 -4.20 -5.91 0.93
CA MET A 216 -4.51 -6.14 -0.48
C MET A 216 -4.91 -7.59 -0.80
N VAL A 217 -4.28 -8.58 -0.15
CA VAL A 217 -4.51 -9.99 -0.52
C VAL A 217 -5.92 -10.47 -0.17
N PRO A 218 -6.44 -10.25 1.06
CA PRO A 218 -7.81 -10.65 1.38
C PRO A 218 -8.86 -9.92 0.55
N ASP A 219 -8.70 -8.61 0.33
CA ASP A 219 -9.62 -7.79 -0.45
C ASP A 219 -9.73 -8.29 -1.89
N VAL A 220 -8.58 -8.48 -2.56
CA VAL A 220 -8.52 -9.00 -3.93
C VAL A 220 -9.18 -10.37 -4.06
N LEU A 221 -8.91 -11.28 -3.11
CA LEU A 221 -9.55 -12.60 -3.12
C LEU A 221 -11.07 -12.48 -3.00
N ALA A 222 -11.57 -11.61 -2.12
CA ALA A 222 -13.00 -11.40 -1.95
C ALA A 222 -13.64 -10.80 -3.21
N GLU A 223 -13.04 -9.76 -3.79
CA GLU A 223 -13.54 -9.07 -4.98
C GLU A 223 -13.51 -9.92 -6.26
N THR A 224 -12.55 -10.87 -6.34
CA THR A 224 -12.38 -11.69 -7.53
C THR A 224 -13.08 -13.06 -7.46
N GLY A 225 -13.95 -13.26 -6.46
CA GLY A 225 -14.75 -14.49 -6.33
C GLY A 225 -14.10 -15.59 -5.48
N TYR A 226 -12.97 -15.34 -4.84
CA TYR A 226 -12.27 -16.29 -3.98
C TYR A 226 -12.43 -15.97 -2.49
N ALA A 227 -13.60 -15.45 -2.07
CA ALA A 227 -13.89 -15.09 -0.68
C ALA A 227 -13.69 -16.25 0.30
N GLU A 228 -13.97 -17.49 -0.11
CA GLU A 228 -13.71 -18.69 0.71
C GLU A 228 -12.20 -18.88 0.98
N THR A 229 -11.35 -18.55 0.03
CA THR A 229 -9.88 -18.59 0.21
C THR A 229 -9.42 -17.56 1.23
N ALA A 230 -9.94 -16.33 1.12
CA ALA A 230 -9.69 -15.28 2.11
C ALA A 230 -10.16 -15.70 3.50
N TYR A 231 -11.39 -16.23 3.62
CA TYR A 231 -11.94 -16.70 4.90
C TYR A 231 -11.09 -17.79 5.53
N ARG A 232 -10.66 -18.80 4.77
CA ARG A 232 -9.79 -19.88 5.26
C ARG A 232 -8.44 -19.36 5.74
N MET A 233 -7.87 -18.40 5.03
CA MET A 233 -6.62 -17.73 5.42
C MET A 233 -6.79 -16.95 6.73
N LEU A 234 -7.85 -16.14 6.83
CA LEU A 234 -8.12 -15.28 7.99
C LEU A 234 -8.45 -16.11 9.26
N THR A 235 -9.11 -17.26 9.12
CA THR A 235 -9.51 -18.11 10.24
C THR A 235 -8.48 -19.19 10.61
N LYS A 236 -7.36 -19.26 9.88
CA LYS A 236 -6.26 -20.17 10.19
C LYS A 236 -5.68 -19.86 11.57
N THR A 237 -5.27 -20.94 12.29
CA THR A 237 -4.77 -20.82 13.69
C THR A 237 -3.33 -21.30 13.86
N THR A 238 -2.69 -21.70 12.76
CA THR A 238 -1.27 -22.08 12.76
C THR A 238 -0.41 -20.93 12.23
N LEU A 239 0.84 -20.82 12.64
CA LEU A 239 1.79 -19.82 12.18
C LEU A 239 2.03 -19.95 10.65
N PRO A 240 2.02 -18.85 9.89
CA PRO A 240 1.68 -17.48 10.24
C PRO A 240 0.16 -17.22 10.09
N SER A 241 -0.46 -16.61 11.08
CA SER A 241 -1.87 -16.17 11.00
C SER A 241 -2.25 -15.30 12.20
N TRP A 242 -3.34 -14.52 12.05
CA TRP A 242 -3.97 -13.80 13.16
C TRP A 242 -4.47 -14.77 14.26
N GLY A 243 -5.05 -15.91 13.85
CA GLY A 243 -5.52 -16.91 14.81
C GLY A 243 -4.41 -17.58 15.62
N TYR A 244 -3.20 -17.69 15.08
CA TYR A 244 -2.02 -18.10 15.82
C TYR A 244 -1.70 -17.14 16.96
N TRP A 245 -1.73 -15.84 16.72
CA TRP A 245 -1.51 -14.86 17.78
C TRP A 245 -2.52 -15.02 18.92
N ILE A 246 -3.80 -15.19 18.60
CA ILE A 246 -4.86 -15.33 19.61
C ILE A 246 -4.73 -16.65 20.41
N LYS A 247 -4.58 -17.77 19.70
CA LYS A 247 -4.65 -19.10 20.33
C LYS A 247 -3.36 -19.54 21.00
N GLU A 248 -2.22 -19.29 20.35
CA GLU A 248 -0.94 -19.85 20.80
C GLU A 248 -0.14 -18.85 21.63
N THR A 249 -0.33 -17.54 21.40
CA THR A 249 0.43 -16.52 22.15
C THR A 249 -0.40 -15.72 23.13
N GLY A 250 -1.73 -15.91 23.14
CA GLY A 250 -2.64 -15.19 24.03
C GLY A 250 -2.78 -13.71 23.70
N ALA A 251 -2.60 -13.33 22.42
CA ALA A 251 -2.68 -11.94 21.97
C ALA A 251 -4.04 -11.31 22.29
N THR A 252 -3.99 -10.10 22.85
CA THR A 252 -5.16 -9.24 23.11
C THR A 252 -5.20 -8.04 22.18
N SER A 253 -4.17 -7.90 21.34
CA SER A 253 -4.05 -6.88 20.27
C SER A 253 -3.33 -7.49 19.07
N LEU A 254 -3.31 -6.78 17.94
CA LEU A 254 -2.53 -7.18 16.77
C LEU A 254 -1.04 -6.96 17.04
N TYR A 255 -0.21 -7.82 16.49
CA TYR A 255 1.24 -7.70 16.56
C TYR A 255 1.82 -7.08 15.28
N GLU A 256 3.02 -6.58 15.38
CA GLU A 256 3.78 -6.05 14.23
C GLU A 256 4.47 -7.14 13.41
N THR A 257 4.63 -8.34 13.95
CA THR A 257 5.32 -9.47 13.28
C THR A 257 4.50 -10.75 13.34
N TRP A 258 4.55 -11.54 12.27
CA TRP A 258 3.86 -12.84 12.22
C TRP A 258 4.45 -13.85 13.19
N ASP A 259 5.76 -13.90 13.35
CA ASP A 259 6.45 -14.83 14.23
C ASP A 259 7.11 -14.09 15.40
N VAL A 260 6.41 -14.03 16.51
CA VAL A 260 6.89 -13.38 17.74
C VAL A 260 8.11 -14.06 18.38
N THR A 261 8.43 -15.29 17.97
CA THR A 261 9.61 -16.02 18.46
C THR A 261 10.88 -15.60 17.72
N ARG A 262 10.73 -15.07 16.52
CA ARG A 262 11.80 -14.52 15.68
C ARG A 262 11.76 -13.01 15.66
N ARG A 263 11.70 -12.37 16.83
CA ARG A 263 11.68 -10.91 16.91
C ARG A 263 12.76 -10.30 16.04
N ILE A 264 12.31 -9.61 14.99
CA ILE A 264 13.17 -8.76 14.17
C ILE A 264 13.21 -7.40 14.86
N GLY A 265 14.29 -7.14 15.60
CA GLY A 265 14.44 -5.88 16.33
C GLY A 265 13.40 -5.66 17.44
N ASP A 266 12.88 -4.43 17.53
CA ASP A 266 11.94 -4.00 18.55
C ASP A 266 10.46 -4.10 18.11
N ALA A 267 10.11 -5.12 17.30
CA ALA A 267 8.74 -5.29 16.79
C ALA A 267 7.70 -5.25 17.92
N SER A 268 6.68 -4.40 17.75
CA SER A 268 5.65 -4.16 18.75
C SER A 268 4.68 -5.33 18.87
N LEU A 269 4.26 -5.62 20.09
CA LEU A 269 3.15 -6.55 20.38
C LEU A 269 1.79 -5.84 20.51
N ASN A 270 1.72 -4.59 20.09
CA ASN A 270 0.50 -3.79 20.02
C ASN A 270 0.60 -2.84 18.83
N HIS A 271 0.30 -3.34 17.63
CA HIS A 271 0.46 -2.58 16.38
C HIS A 271 -0.74 -2.82 15.44
N PRO A 272 -1.50 -1.79 15.08
CA PRO A 272 -2.75 -1.96 14.33
C PRO A 272 -2.58 -2.21 12.83
N SER A 273 -1.36 -2.15 12.28
CA SER A 273 -1.16 -2.13 10.82
C SER A 273 -1.39 -3.46 10.10
N MET A 274 -1.62 -4.55 10.84
CA MET A 274 -1.93 -5.85 10.25
C MET A 274 -3.41 -6.23 10.37
N GLY A 275 -4.30 -5.25 10.66
CA GLY A 275 -5.73 -5.46 10.79
C GLY A 275 -6.57 -4.62 9.88
#